data_024b5422b1445cd5eaccbd4b845c84fb
#
_entry.id   024b5422b1445cd5eaccbd4b845c84fb
#
_cell.length_a   1.000
_cell.length_b   1.000
_cell.length_c   1.000
_cell.angle_alpha   90.00
_cell.angle_beta   90.00
_cell.angle_gamma   90.00
#
_symmetry.space_group_name_H-M   'P 1'
#
loop_
_entity.id
_entity.type
_entity.pdbx_description
1 polymer ?
#
loop_
_entity_poly.entity_id
_entity_poly.type
_entity_poly.pdbx_seq_one_letter_code
_entity_poly.pdbx_strand_id
1 'polypeptide(L)'
;MTPEITDPQLQAIAKAIAADPANAEYTKRGVEPLFYVGPECKIMIVGQAPGRVAEESGIVWNDRSGDRLREWMGIDRETFYNSGKLAIVPMDFYFPGTGKSG
;
A
#
# COMPACT_ATOMS: atom_id res chain seq x y z
N MET A 1 -2.18 10.40 2.93
CA MET A 1 -3.24 9.56 2.35
C MET A 1 -2.70 8.75 1.20
N THR A 2 -3.02 7.46 1.14
CA THR A 2 -2.63 6.65 -0.02
C THR A 2 -3.29 7.22 -1.27
N PRO A 3 -2.54 7.45 -2.36
CA PRO A 3 -3.13 7.93 -3.60
C PRO A 3 -4.20 6.98 -4.11
N GLU A 4 -5.24 7.52 -4.72
CA GLU A 4 -6.30 6.73 -5.29
C GLU A 4 -5.88 6.16 -6.64
N ILE A 5 -6.13 4.88 -6.85
CA ILE A 5 -5.87 4.25 -8.15
C ILE A 5 -6.99 4.64 -9.11
N THR A 6 -6.63 5.30 -10.19
CA THR A 6 -7.60 5.81 -11.15
C THR A 6 -7.65 5.01 -12.45
N ASP A 7 -6.60 4.25 -12.77
CA ASP A 7 -6.55 3.44 -13.99
C ASP A 7 -7.54 2.28 -13.89
N PRO A 8 -8.46 2.11 -14.87
CA PRO A 8 -9.48 1.06 -14.80
C PRO A 8 -8.92 -0.36 -14.71
N GLN A 9 -7.80 -0.64 -15.37
CA GLN A 9 -7.19 -1.97 -15.33
C GLN A 9 -6.63 -2.25 -13.93
N LEU A 10 -6.02 -1.25 -13.30
CA LEU A 10 -5.49 -1.37 -11.96
C LEU A 10 -6.61 -1.45 -10.92
N GLN A 11 -7.70 -0.73 -11.14
CA GLN A 11 -8.89 -0.84 -10.29
C GLN A 11 -9.47 -2.26 -10.36
N ALA A 12 -9.49 -2.86 -11.54
CA ALA A 12 -9.95 -4.25 -11.69
C ALA A 12 -9.06 -5.23 -10.95
N ILE A 13 -7.76 -5.00 -10.95
CA ILE A 13 -6.81 -5.81 -10.19
C ILE A 13 -7.07 -5.69 -8.69
N ALA A 14 -7.27 -4.48 -8.19
CA ALA A 14 -7.57 -4.25 -6.78
C ALA A 14 -8.86 -4.97 -6.37
N LYS A 15 -9.89 -4.92 -7.20
CA LYS A 15 -11.13 -5.66 -6.96
C LYS A 15 -10.92 -7.17 -6.95
N ALA A 16 -10.10 -7.67 -7.86
CA ALA A 16 -9.79 -9.10 -7.93
C ALA A 16 -9.05 -9.57 -6.67
N ILE A 17 -8.13 -8.76 -6.16
CA ILE A 17 -7.42 -9.06 -4.90
C ILE A 17 -8.43 -9.14 -3.76
N ALA A 18 -9.31 -8.17 -3.64
CA ALA A 18 -10.31 -8.13 -2.58
C ALA A 18 -11.31 -9.29 -2.68
N ALA A 19 -11.61 -9.74 -3.88
CA ALA A 19 -12.56 -10.82 -4.12
C ALA A 19 -11.95 -12.22 -3.97
N ASP A 20 -10.62 -12.33 -3.89
CA ASP A 20 -9.96 -13.61 -3.74
C ASP A 20 -10.38 -14.27 -2.42
N PRO A 21 -10.80 -15.55 -2.44
CA PRO A 21 -11.21 -16.26 -1.21
C PRO A 21 -10.13 -16.27 -0.13
N ALA A 22 -8.86 -16.27 -0.51
CA ALA A 22 -7.76 -16.20 0.46
C ALA A 22 -7.78 -14.91 1.27
N ASN A 23 -8.41 -13.86 0.77
CA ASN A 23 -8.47 -12.55 1.41
C ASN A 23 -9.84 -12.25 2.04
N ALA A 24 -10.72 -13.25 2.13
CA ALA A 24 -12.10 -13.07 2.57
C ALA A 24 -12.20 -12.43 3.96
N GLU A 25 -11.31 -12.78 4.88
CA GLU A 25 -11.34 -12.22 6.24
C GLU A 25 -11.10 -10.71 6.24
N TYR A 26 -10.19 -10.22 5.41
CA TYR A 26 -9.91 -8.79 5.31
C TYR A 26 -11.08 -8.06 4.66
N THR A 27 -11.60 -8.61 3.59
CA THR A 27 -12.74 -8.03 2.89
C THR A 27 -13.97 -7.94 3.78
N LYS A 28 -14.23 -8.96 4.60
CA LYS A 28 -15.31 -8.98 5.58
C LYS A 28 -15.18 -7.84 6.61
N ARG A 29 -13.96 -7.53 7.01
CA ARG A 29 -13.69 -6.46 7.98
C ARG A 29 -13.67 -5.07 7.33
N GLY A 30 -13.90 -4.99 6.04
CA GLY A 30 -13.86 -3.72 5.31
C GLY A 30 -12.45 -3.22 5.03
N VAL A 31 -11.45 -4.10 5.11
CA VAL A 31 -10.05 -3.75 4.86
C VAL A 31 -9.75 -3.91 3.37
N GLU A 32 -9.24 -2.86 2.75
CA GLU A 32 -8.90 -2.87 1.34
C GLU A 32 -7.42 -3.18 1.13
N PRO A 33 -7.05 -3.77 -0.03
CA PRO A 33 -5.64 -3.98 -0.36
C PRO A 33 -4.91 -2.64 -0.41
N LEU A 34 -3.70 -2.59 0.15
CA LEU A 34 -2.92 -1.36 0.25
C LEU A 34 -1.78 -1.37 -0.76
N PHE A 35 -1.99 -0.70 -1.88
CA PHE A 35 -0.95 -0.49 -2.88
C PHE A 35 -1.33 0.70 -3.76
N TYR A 36 -0.34 1.21 -4.49
CA TYR A 36 -0.59 2.23 -5.50
C TYR A 36 0.31 2.01 -6.71
N VAL A 37 -0.28 2.02 -7.88
CA VAL A 37 0.43 2.04 -9.17
C VAL A 37 -0.35 2.97 -10.09
N GLY A 38 0.36 3.78 -10.84
CA GLY A 38 -0.25 4.67 -11.83
C GLY A 38 0.58 4.71 -13.11
N PRO A 39 0.02 5.22 -14.21
CA PRO A 39 0.70 5.19 -15.51
C PRO A 39 1.94 6.08 -15.56
N GLU A 40 2.05 7.05 -14.67
CA GLU A 40 3.18 7.98 -14.63
C GLU A 40 4.27 7.57 -13.64
N CYS A 41 4.12 6.42 -12.97
CA CYS A 41 5.10 5.96 -12.00
C CYS A 41 6.41 5.58 -12.67
N LYS A 42 7.50 6.06 -12.09
CA LYS A 42 8.87 5.83 -12.61
C LYS A 42 9.74 5.04 -11.64
N ILE A 43 9.34 4.99 -10.38
CA ILE A 43 10.06 4.27 -9.33
C ILE A 43 9.05 3.37 -8.64
N MET A 44 9.40 2.10 -8.45
CA MET A 44 8.57 1.16 -7.71
C MET A 44 9.23 0.82 -6.39
N ILE A 45 8.49 1.01 -5.30
CA ILE A 45 8.92 0.62 -3.97
C ILE A 45 8.23 -0.69 -3.64
N VAL A 46 9.02 -1.75 -3.46
CA VAL A 46 8.52 -3.07 -3.14
C VAL A 46 8.79 -3.35 -1.67
N GLY A 47 7.72 -3.55 -0.90
CA GLY A 47 7.81 -3.88 0.52
C GLY A 47 7.31 -5.30 0.78
N GLN A 48 7.34 -5.71 2.05
CA GLN A 48 6.83 -7.03 2.43
C GLN A 48 5.32 -7.00 2.61
N ALA A 49 4.83 -6.23 3.57
CA ALA A 49 3.41 -6.12 3.87
C ALA A 49 3.14 -4.83 4.64
N PRO A 50 1.90 -4.31 4.60
CA PRO A 50 1.54 -3.17 5.45
C PRO A 50 1.66 -3.53 6.92
N GLY A 51 2.06 -2.56 7.74
CA GLY A 51 2.04 -2.71 9.18
C GLY A 51 0.67 -2.35 9.76
N ARG A 52 0.55 -2.47 11.09
CA ARG A 52 -0.69 -2.15 11.78
C ARG A 52 -1.14 -0.72 11.53
N VAL A 53 -0.21 0.23 11.63
CA VAL A 53 -0.54 1.65 11.44
C VAL A 53 -1.02 1.92 10.02
N ALA A 54 -0.40 1.28 9.03
CA ALA A 54 -0.83 1.41 7.64
C ALA A 54 -2.24 0.84 7.46
N GLU A 55 -2.55 -0.32 8.04
CA GLU A 55 -3.88 -0.91 7.96
C GLU A 55 -4.92 -0.01 8.62
N GLU A 56 -4.65 0.46 9.83
CA GLU A 56 -5.59 1.27 10.59
C GLU A 56 -5.88 2.62 9.92
N SER A 57 -4.86 3.23 9.32
CA SER A 57 -5.00 4.52 8.67
C SER A 57 -5.41 4.44 7.21
N GLY A 58 -5.25 3.27 6.58
CA GLY A 58 -5.44 3.11 5.13
C GLY A 58 -4.36 3.81 4.31
N ILE A 59 -3.22 4.13 4.92
CA ILE A 59 -2.14 4.86 4.27
C ILE A 59 -0.88 4.00 4.29
N VAL A 60 -0.40 3.62 3.09
CA VAL A 60 0.83 2.83 2.97
C VAL A 60 2.02 3.60 3.52
N TRP A 61 2.93 2.89 4.17
CA TRP A 61 4.15 3.47 4.74
C TRP A 61 3.91 4.65 5.70
N ASN A 62 2.77 4.64 6.40
CA ASN A 62 2.41 5.69 7.35
C ASN A 62 2.89 5.32 8.76
N ASP A 63 4.17 5.04 8.90
CA ASP A 63 4.80 4.63 10.14
C ASP A 63 6.26 5.09 10.18
N ARG A 64 6.99 4.67 11.22
CA ARG A 64 8.41 5.02 11.37
C ARG A 64 9.27 4.55 10.21
N SER A 65 9.00 3.36 9.70
CA SER A 65 9.72 2.83 8.55
C SER A 65 9.50 3.72 7.34
N GLY A 66 8.27 4.18 7.15
CA GLY A 66 7.96 5.10 6.07
C GLY A 66 8.66 6.45 6.22
N ASP A 67 8.70 6.99 7.44
CA ASP A 67 9.41 8.24 7.70
C ASP A 67 10.89 8.10 7.37
N ARG A 68 11.50 7.00 7.78
CA ARG A 68 12.90 6.72 7.50
C ARG A 68 13.17 6.55 6.00
N LEU A 69 12.29 5.83 5.32
CA LEU A 69 12.40 5.64 3.87
C LEU A 69 12.38 6.99 3.15
N ARG A 70 11.43 7.85 3.48
CA ARG A 70 11.32 9.18 2.86
C ARG A 70 12.56 10.02 3.15
N GLU A 71 13.09 9.94 4.37
CA GLU A 71 14.32 10.62 4.74
C GLU A 71 15.50 10.15 3.88
N TRP A 72 15.65 8.84 3.72
CA TRP A 72 16.71 8.27 2.88
C TRP A 72 16.57 8.63 1.41
N MET A 73 15.34 8.74 0.92
CA MET A 73 15.08 9.15 -0.46
C MET A 73 15.24 10.67 -0.64
N GLY A 74 15.28 11.43 0.44
CA GLY A 74 15.38 12.89 0.37
C GLY A 74 14.10 13.56 -0.12
N ILE A 75 12.95 12.96 0.12
CA ILE A 75 11.65 13.50 -0.32
C ILE A 75 10.72 13.66 0.87
N ASP A 76 9.72 14.53 0.72
CA ASP A 76 8.71 14.75 1.75
C ASP A 76 7.49 13.85 1.51
N ARG A 77 6.52 13.94 2.42
CA ARG A 77 5.30 13.16 2.32
C ARG A 77 4.49 13.52 1.08
N GLU A 78 4.45 14.79 0.74
CA GLU A 78 3.71 15.26 -0.43
C GLU A 78 4.24 14.62 -1.72
N THR A 79 5.54 14.64 -1.90
CA THR A 79 6.18 14.01 -3.06
C THR A 79 5.97 12.50 -3.07
N PHE A 80 6.08 11.87 -1.90
CA PHE A 80 5.91 10.42 -1.77
C PHE A 80 4.51 9.98 -2.19
N TYR A 81 3.48 10.67 -1.71
CA TYR A 81 2.10 10.24 -1.92
C TYR A 81 1.42 10.90 -3.14
N ASN A 82 1.78 12.12 -3.48
CA ASN A 82 1.01 12.91 -4.44
C ASN A 82 1.74 13.28 -5.72
N SER A 83 2.99 12.86 -5.89
CA SER A 83 3.73 13.17 -7.14
C SER A 83 3.24 12.35 -8.33
N GLY A 84 2.61 11.20 -8.08
CA GLY A 84 2.22 10.26 -9.13
C GLY A 84 3.40 9.51 -9.73
N LYS A 85 4.60 9.66 -9.19
CA LYS A 85 5.82 9.08 -9.74
C LYS A 85 6.25 7.79 -9.05
N LEU A 86 5.69 7.49 -7.88
CA LEU A 86 6.10 6.35 -7.05
C LEU A 86 5.02 5.30 -7.01
N ALA A 87 5.33 4.11 -7.49
CA ALA A 87 4.48 2.93 -7.29
C ALA A 87 4.87 2.29 -5.96
N ILE A 88 3.89 1.92 -5.18
CA ILE A 88 4.08 1.32 -3.86
C ILE A 88 3.37 -0.02 -3.87
N VAL A 89 4.15 -1.10 -3.98
CA VAL A 89 3.61 -2.46 -4.17
C VAL A 89 4.22 -3.38 -3.13
N PRO A 90 3.44 -3.85 -2.14
CA PRO A 90 3.93 -4.84 -1.19
C PRO A 90 3.84 -6.25 -1.79
N MET A 91 4.56 -7.19 -1.20
CA MET A 91 4.43 -8.60 -1.55
C MET A 91 3.13 -9.18 -1.00
N ASP A 92 2.65 -8.65 0.12
CA ASP A 92 1.33 -8.95 0.69
C ASP A 92 0.57 -7.64 0.79
N PHE A 93 -0.66 -7.61 0.30
CA PHE A 93 -1.45 -6.38 0.24
C PHE A 93 -2.16 -6.05 1.56
N TYR A 94 -2.03 -6.90 2.56
CA TYR A 94 -2.71 -6.76 3.85
C TYR A 94 -1.74 -6.94 5.01
N PHE A 95 -2.07 -6.32 6.16
CA PHE A 95 -1.33 -6.57 7.39
C PHE A 95 -1.67 -7.98 7.90
N PRO A 96 -0.68 -8.88 7.99
CA PRO A 96 -0.93 -10.28 8.36
C PRO A 96 -1.21 -10.48 9.86
N GLY A 97 -1.17 -9.42 10.64
CA GLY A 97 -1.32 -9.51 12.08
C GLY A 97 0.04 -9.64 12.79
N THR A 98 -0.01 -9.55 14.11
CA THR A 98 1.19 -9.75 14.93
C THR A 98 1.36 -11.24 15.20
N GLY A 99 2.07 -11.92 14.30
CA GLY A 99 2.37 -13.32 14.45
C GLY A 99 3.61 -13.55 15.31
N LYS A 100 3.96 -14.82 15.49
CA LYS A 100 5.14 -15.21 16.27
C LYS A 100 6.45 -14.76 15.64
N SER A 101 6.45 -14.57 14.34
CA SER A 101 7.64 -14.15 13.61
C SER A 101 7.78 -12.64 13.49
N GLY A 102 6.98 -11.91 14.18
CA GLY A 102 7.08 -10.45 14.27
C GLY A 102 6.15 -9.71 13.41
#